data_f2585dc9162e4965b2c8145e4d14d4d6
#
_entry.id   f2585dc9162e4965b2c8145e4d14d4d6
#
_cell.length_a   1.000
_cell.length_b   1.000
_cell.length_c   1.000
_cell.angle_alpha   90.00
_cell.angle_beta   90.00
_cell.angle_gamma   90.00
#
_symmetry.space_group_name_H-M   'P 1'
#
loop_
_entity.id
_entity.type
_entity.pdbx_description
1 polymer ?
#
loop_
_entity_poly.entity_id
_entity_poly.type
_entity_poly.pdbx_seq_one_letter_code
_entity_poly.pdbx_strand_id
1 'polypeptide(L)'
;MAKDEKSLVKPIRLIDNETGESYILEFNRDTVRWAEQRGFDPEKVTTYPMTVGADFFYYAFRMHHKNIARDKTDKILFESLGGINDTTGKILGRLMELYYQTFNTLTDGDEENPRMTVEL
;
A
#
# COMPACT_ATOMS: atom_id res chain seq x y z
N MET A 1 13.01 -7.55 22.16
CA MET A 1 13.60 -7.30 20.89
C MET A 1 13.02 -6.11 20.21
N ALA A 2 13.88 -5.26 19.80
CA ALA A 2 13.44 -4.04 19.17
C ALA A 2 12.64 -4.31 17.91
N LYS A 3 12.99 -5.35 17.18
CA LYS A 3 12.28 -5.68 15.97
C LYS A 3 10.85 -6.06 16.19
N ASP A 4 10.62 -6.76 17.27
CA ASP A 4 9.27 -7.20 17.57
C ASP A 4 8.41 -6.03 17.98
N GLU A 5 9.05 -5.01 18.51
CA GLU A 5 8.33 -3.83 18.92
C GLU A 5 7.99 -2.94 17.77
N LYS A 6 8.67 -3.12 16.65
CA LYS A 6 8.31 -2.42 15.44
C LYS A 6 7.14 -3.16 14.83
N SER A 7 5.98 -2.96 15.38
CA SER A 7 4.80 -3.59 14.86
C SER A 7 4.65 -3.26 13.41
N LEU A 8 4.52 -4.27 12.58
CA LEU A 8 4.19 -4.05 11.20
C LEU A 8 2.76 -3.60 11.10
N VAL A 9 2.52 -2.69 10.17
CA VAL A 9 1.18 -2.23 9.90
C VAL A 9 0.40 -3.39 9.27
N LYS A 10 -0.81 -3.61 9.76
CA LYS A 10 -1.65 -4.68 9.24
C LYS A 10 -2.13 -4.34 7.84
N PRO A 11 -2.09 -5.29 6.92
CA PRO A 11 -2.66 -5.08 5.60
C PRO A 11 -4.15 -4.80 5.67
N ILE A 12 -4.67 -4.19 4.62
CA ILE A 12 -6.11 -3.98 4.50
C ILE A 12 -6.71 -5.22 3.86
N ARG A 13 -7.78 -5.74 4.47
CA ARG A 13 -8.50 -6.85 3.89
C ARG A 13 -9.89 -6.39 3.50
N LEU A 14 -10.24 -6.58 2.24
CA LEU A 14 -11.58 -6.27 1.74
C LEU A 14 -12.31 -7.57 1.50
N ILE A 15 -13.56 -7.62 1.90
CA ILE A 15 -14.38 -8.81 1.74
C ILE A 15 -15.65 -8.41 1.01
N ASP A 16 -15.91 -9.09 -0.10
CA ASP A 16 -17.16 -8.91 -0.83
C ASP A 16 -18.21 -9.76 -0.14
N ASN A 17 -19.18 -9.11 0.48
CA ASN A 17 -20.18 -9.81 1.27
C ASN A 17 -21.14 -10.62 0.44
N GLU A 18 -21.22 -10.36 -0.88
CA GLU A 18 -22.14 -11.11 -1.75
C GLU A 18 -21.48 -12.36 -2.32
N THR A 19 -20.20 -12.25 -2.70
CA THR A 19 -19.50 -13.36 -3.34
C THR A 19 -18.57 -14.12 -2.42
N GLY A 20 -18.18 -13.51 -1.31
CA GLY A 20 -17.20 -14.09 -0.41
C GLY A 20 -15.76 -13.88 -0.85
N GLU A 21 -15.56 -13.24 -2.01
CA GLU A 21 -14.20 -12.93 -2.45
C GLU A 21 -13.54 -11.96 -1.48
N SER A 22 -12.23 -12.09 -1.33
CA SER A 22 -11.51 -11.16 -0.49
C SER A 22 -10.24 -10.73 -1.18
N TYR A 23 -9.76 -9.55 -0.79
CA TYR A 23 -8.58 -8.94 -1.35
C TYR A 23 -7.71 -8.44 -0.22
N ILE A 24 -6.40 -8.53 -0.40
CA ILE A 24 -5.44 -8.01 0.58
C ILE A 24 -4.66 -6.89 -0.08
N LEU A 25 -4.71 -5.72 0.52
CA LEU A 25 -3.99 -4.54 0.03
C LEU A 25 -2.78 -4.33 0.92
N GLU A 26 -1.63 -4.25 0.29
CA GLU A 26 -0.36 -4.16 1.01
C GLU A 26 0.71 -3.65 0.05
N PHE A 27 1.79 -3.14 0.61
CA PHE A 27 2.96 -2.73 -0.16
C PHE A 27 4.20 -3.43 0.36
N ASN A 28 5.09 -3.76 -0.56
CA ASN A 28 6.44 -4.15 -0.21
C ASN A 28 7.41 -3.30 -1.02
N ARG A 29 8.69 -3.52 -0.83
CA ARG A 29 9.71 -2.71 -1.49
C ARG A 29 9.56 -2.75 -3.01
N ASP A 30 9.26 -3.92 -3.55
CA ASP A 30 9.14 -4.07 -5.01
C ASP A 30 7.93 -3.34 -5.55
N THR A 31 6.81 -3.39 -4.84
CA THR A 31 5.60 -2.71 -5.34
C THR A 31 5.71 -1.20 -5.18
N VAL A 32 6.40 -0.72 -4.14
CA VAL A 32 6.67 0.70 -4.01
C VAL A 32 7.56 1.18 -5.15
N ARG A 33 8.62 0.43 -5.46
CA ARG A 33 9.50 0.80 -6.58
C ARG A 33 8.73 0.81 -7.90
N TRP A 34 7.86 -0.17 -8.08
CA TRP A 34 7.03 -0.24 -9.27
C TRP A 34 6.14 0.99 -9.41
N ALA A 35 5.56 1.43 -8.29
CA ALA A 35 4.72 2.62 -8.29
C ALA A 35 5.54 3.89 -8.58
N GLU A 36 6.70 4.01 -7.94
CA GLU A 36 7.57 5.15 -8.16
C GLU A 36 8.00 5.26 -9.62
N GLN A 37 8.29 4.13 -10.25
CA GLN A 37 8.70 4.13 -11.64
C GLN A 37 7.60 4.62 -12.58
N ARG A 38 6.38 4.65 -12.11
CA ARG A 38 5.24 5.19 -12.85
C ARG A 38 4.91 6.62 -12.47
N GLY A 39 5.81 7.23 -11.71
CA GLY A 39 5.62 8.63 -11.31
C GLY A 39 4.65 8.81 -10.16
N PHE A 40 4.32 7.74 -9.46
CA PHE A 40 3.37 7.85 -8.35
C PHE A 40 4.02 8.51 -7.14
N ASP A 41 3.28 9.45 -6.56
CA ASP A 41 3.68 10.16 -5.36
C ASP A 41 2.45 10.29 -4.46
N PRO A 42 2.39 9.52 -3.35
CA PRO A 42 1.20 9.57 -2.49
C PRO A 42 0.99 10.93 -1.84
N GLU A 43 2.04 11.75 -1.72
CA GLU A 43 1.88 13.07 -1.14
C GLU A 43 0.98 13.97 -1.98
N LYS A 44 0.81 13.64 -3.24
CA LYS A 44 -0.03 14.44 -4.13
C LYS A 44 -1.51 14.13 -3.99
N VAL A 45 -1.88 13.24 -3.09
CA VAL A 45 -3.29 12.88 -2.93
C VAL A 45 -4.13 14.08 -2.51
N THR A 46 -3.56 15.03 -1.79
CA THR A 46 -4.31 16.21 -1.39
C THR A 46 -4.52 17.18 -2.54
N THR A 47 -3.60 17.18 -3.50
CA THR A 47 -3.71 18.06 -4.68
C THR A 47 -4.59 17.45 -5.75
N TYR A 48 -4.45 16.14 -5.98
CA TYR A 48 -5.17 15.43 -7.03
C TYR A 48 -5.86 14.20 -6.45
N PRO A 49 -6.87 14.38 -5.58
CA PRO A 49 -7.43 13.25 -4.83
C PRO A 49 -8.07 12.19 -5.71
N MET A 50 -8.75 12.59 -6.79
CA MET A 50 -9.44 11.61 -7.64
C MET A 50 -8.46 10.74 -8.39
N THR A 51 -7.36 11.31 -8.86
CA THR A 51 -6.36 10.57 -9.63
C THR A 51 -5.44 9.80 -8.69
N VAL A 52 -4.84 10.51 -7.75
CA VAL A 52 -3.82 9.89 -6.89
C VAL A 52 -4.45 8.94 -5.90
N GLY A 53 -5.64 9.26 -5.39
CA GLY A 53 -6.35 8.35 -4.49
C GLY A 53 -6.70 7.03 -5.16
N ALA A 54 -7.21 7.11 -6.39
CA ALA A 54 -7.56 5.90 -7.13
C ALA A 54 -6.31 5.11 -7.53
N ASP A 55 -5.23 5.80 -7.91
CA ASP A 55 -3.96 5.14 -8.20
C ASP A 55 -3.42 4.42 -6.98
N PHE A 56 -3.47 5.08 -5.83
CA PHE A 56 -2.96 4.52 -4.59
C PHE A 56 -3.70 3.21 -4.26
N PHE A 57 -5.02 3.27 -4.38
CA PHE A 57 -5.85 2.12 -4.12
C PHE A 57 -5.51 0.97 -5.06
N TYR A 58 -5.40 1.27 -6.35
CA TYR A 58 -5.06 0.27 -7.36
C TYR A 58 -3.70 -0.35 -7.09
N TYR A 59 -2.70 0.49 -6.81
CA TYR A 59 -1.34 -0.01 -6.62
C TYR A 59 -1.22 -0.90 -5.38
N ALA A 60 -2.08 -0.70 -4.40
CA ALA A 60 -2.06 -1.50 -3.19
C ALA A 60 -2.49 -2.94 -3.41
N PHE A 61 -3.20 -3.22 -4.50
CA PHE A 61 -3.58 -4.59 -4.85
C PHE A 61 -2.44 -5.40 -5.42
N ARG A 62 -1.42 -4.73 -5.96
CA ARG A 62 -0.44 -5.41 -6.80
C ARG A 62 0.33 -6.52 -6.09
N MET A 63 0.62 -6.36 -4.83
CA MET A 63 1.43 -7.34 -4.11
C MET A 63 0.76 -8.71 -4.08
N HIS A 64 -0.53 -8.75 -3.88
CA HIS A 64 -1.27 -10.00 -3.74
C HIS A 64 -2.18 -10.32 -4.92
N HIS A 65 -2.48 -9.32 -5.75
CA HIS A 65 -3.42 -9.48 -6.86
C HIS A 65 -2.82 -8.81 -8.09
N LYS A 66 -1.70 -9.35 -8.54
CA LYS A 66 -0.88 -8.72 -9.57
C LYS A 66 -1.62 -8.45 -10.87
N ASN A 67 -2.57 -9.31 -11.21
CA ASN A 67 -3.25 -9.23 -12.49
C ASN A 67 -4.64 -8.61 -12.41
N ILE A 68 -4.99 -8.01 -11.29
CA ILE A 68 -6.30 -7.39 -11.18
C ILE A 68 -6.37 -6.18 -12.11
N ALA A 69 -7.52 -6.03 -12.77
CA ALA A 69 -7.69 -4.93 -13.73
C ALA A 69 -7.99 -3.63 -13.01
N ARG A 70 -7.53 -2.52 -13.58
CA ARG A 70 -7.79 -1.20 -13.03
C ARG A 70 -9.29 -0.94 -12.92
N ASP A 71 -10.05 -1.35 -13.94
CA ASP A 71 -11.49 -1.16 -13.91
C ASP A 71 -12.12 -1.82 -12.70
N LYS A 72 -11.62 -2.99 -12.34
CA LYS A 72 -12.18 -3.68 -11.19
C LYS A 72 -11.87 -2.97 -9.88
N THR A 73 -10.65 -2.48 -9.71
CA THR A 73 -10.31 -1.76 -8.49
C THR A 73 -11.05 -0.45 -8.39
N ASP A 74 -11.25 0.25 -9.51
CA ASP A 74 -12.04 1.47 -9.51
C ASP A 74 -13.48 1.17 -9.12
N LYS A 75 -14.03 0.07 -9.62
CA LYS A 75 -15.39 -0.32 -9.27
C LYS A 75 -15.52 -0.63 -7.78
N ILE A 76 -14.53 -1.32 -7.23
CA ILE A 76 -14.52 -1.60 -5.80
C ILE A 76 -14.47 -0.30 -5.02
N LEU A 77 -13.60 0.61 -5.41
CA LEU A 77 -13.43 1.86 -4.68
C LEU A 77 -14.68 2.74 -4.76
N PHE A 78 -15.19 2.97 -5.97
CA PHE A 78 -16.22 3.97 -6.16
C PHE A 78 -17.63 3.43 -5.98
N GLU A 79 -17.84 2.13 -6.21
CA GLU A 79 -19.16 1.53 -6.10
C GLU A 79 -19.31 0.67 -4.86
N SER A 80 -18.44 -0.32 -4.71
CA SER A 80 -18.60 -1.26 -3.61
C SER A 80 -18.33 -0.62 -2.25
N LEU A 81 -17.33 0.24 -2.17
CA LEU A 81 -16.99 0.94 -0.95
C LEU A 81 -17.63 2.30 -0.83
N GLY A 82 -18.14 2.85 -1.94
CA GLY A 82 -18.73 4.19 -1.94
C GLY A 82 -17.70 5.29 -1.85
N GLY A 83 -16.50 5.03 -2.31
CA GLY A 83 -15.44 6.02 -2.28
C GLY A 83 -14.70 6.03 -0.95
N ILE A 84 -13.80 6.99 -0.79
CA ILE A 84 -13.07 7.19 0.46
C ILE A 84 -13.82 8.25 1.25
N ASN A 85 -14.67 7.79 2.15
CA ASN A 85 -15.51 8.68 2.97
C ASN A 85 -15.16 8.47 4.44
N ASP A 86 -15.97 9.00 5.34
CA ASP A 86 -15.70 8.90 6.77
C ASP A 86 -15.59 7.45 7.25
N THR A 87 -16.42 6.58 6.71
CA THR A 87 -16.36 5.16 7.07
C THR A 87 -15.10 4.50 6.52
N THR A 88 -14.72 4.87 5.31
CA THR A 88 -13.57 4.28 4.62
C THR A 88 -12.36 5.20 4.64
N GLY A 89 -12.46 6.38 5.26
CA GLY A 89 -11.36 7.33 5.31
C GLY A 89 -10.12 6.75 5.96
N LYS A 90 -10.30 5.76 6.82
CA LYS A 90 -9.18 5.08 7.45
C LYS A 90 -8.38 4.26 6.44
N ILE A 91 -8.97 3.94 5.30
CA ILE A 91 -8.25 3.22 4.25
C ILE A 91 -7.07 4.05 3.75
N LEU A 92 -7.30 5.32 3.47
CA LEU A 92 -6.20 6.16 2.98
C LEU A 92 -5.08 6.26 3.99
N GLY A 93 -5.41 6.46 5.25
CA GLY A 93 -4.41 6.51 6.31
C GLY A 93 -3.63 5.21 6.41
N ARG A 94 -4.32 4.08 6.32
CA ARG A 94 -3.65 2.79 6.37
C ARG A 94 -2.79 2.57 5.14
N LEU A 95 -3.24 3.01 3.96
CA LEU A 95 -2.43 2.92 2.74
C LEU A 95 -1.14 3.71 2.90
N MET A 96 -1.23 4.91 3.49
CA MET A 96 -0.04 5.71 3.76
C MET A 96 0.92 4.98 4.68
N GLU A 97 0.41 4.41 5.75
CA GLU A 97 1.24 3.66 6.68
C GLU A 97 1.90 2.46 6.00
N LEU A 98 1.12 1.72 5.22
CA LEU A 98 1.63 0.53 4.52
C LEU A 98 2.71 0.91 3.52
N TYR A 99 2.50 2.01 2.81
CA TYR A 99 3.46 2.47 1.80
C TYR A 99 4.76 2.91 2.46
N TYR A 100 4.66 3.77 3.48
CA TYR A 100 5.86 4.36 4.06
C TYR A 100 6.62 3.43 5.01
N GLN A 101 5.96 2.40 5.55
CA GLN A 101 6.73 1.45 6.36
C GLN A 101 7.78 0.71 5.53
N THR A 102 7.57 0.59 4.22
CA THR A 102 8.57 -0.08 3.37
C THR A 102 9.87 0.69 3.31
N PHE A 103 9.83 2.00 3.58
CA PHE A 103 11.04 2.83 3.57
C PHE A 103 11.99 2.42 4.68
N ASN A 104 11.50 1.81 5.74
CA ASN A 104 12.35 1.33 6.81
C ASN A 104 13.29 0.23 6.33
N THR A 105 12.90 -0.49 5.29
CA THR A 105 13.79 -1.53 4.76
C THR A 105 15.03 -0.94 4.11
N LEU A 106 14.99 0.33 3.76
CA LEU A 106 16.16 1.01 3.19
C LEU A 106 17.09 1.56 4.29
N THR A 107 16.50 2.07 5.37
CA THR A 107 17.28 2.78 6.38
C THR A 107 17.45 2.00 7.68
N ASP A 108 16.51 1.13 8.02
CA ASP A 108 16.47 0.46 9.31
C ASP A 108 16.74 -1.03 9.18
N GLY A 109 17.56 -1.43 8.21
CA GLY A 109 17.93 -2.83 8.05
C GLY A 109 18.71 -3.35 9.24
N ASP A 110 18.95 -4.65 9.24
CA ASP A 110 19.70 -5.31 10.30
C ASP A 110 21.16 -4.89 10.20
N GLU A 111 21.59 -4.03 11.10
CA GLU A 111 22.96 -3.53 11.09
C GLU A 111 23.92 -4.44 11.83
N GLU A 112 23.39 -5.40 12.59
CA GLU A 112 24.25 -6.24 13.40
C GLU A 112 24.92 -7.34 12.61
N ASN A 113 24.31 -7.76 11.51
CA ASN A 113 24.83 -8.86 10.73
C ASN A 113 24.79 -8.60 9.24
N PRO A 114 25.37 -7.52 8.80
CA PRO A 114 25.41 -7.27 7.36
C PRO A 114 26.34 -8.26 6.69
N ARG A 115 25.95 -8.74 5.52
CA ARG A 115 26.79 -9.64 4.74
C ARG A 115 27.87 -8.90 3.97
N MET A 116 27.70 -7.60 3.82
CA MET A 116 28.66 -6.78 3.07
C MET A 116 29.24 -5.75 4.00
N THR A 117 30.52 -5.51 3.84
CA THR A 117 31.20 -4.44 4.54
C THR A 117 31.37 -3.28 3.58
N VAL A 118 31.08 -2.07 4.06
CA VAL A 118 31.26 -0.88 3.27
C VAL A 118 32.53 -0.18 3.72
N GLU A 119 33.45 0.06 2.78
CA GLU A 119 34.66 0.81 3.07
C GLU A 119 34.61 2.09 2.26
N LEU A 120 34.66 3.18 2.96
CA LEU A 120 34.61 4.49 2.35
C LEU A 120 36.00 5.14 2.36
#